data_7a605f9b731e5eaa0a46c07314e1923a
#
_entry.id   7a605f9b731e5eaa0a46c07314e1923a
#
_cell.length_a   1.000
_cell.length_b   1.000
_cell.length_c   1.000
_cell.angle_alpha   90.00
_cell.angle_beta   90.00
_cell.angle_gamma   90.00
#
_symmetry.space_group_name_H-M   'P 1'
#
loop_
_entity.id
_entity.type
_entity.pdbx_description
1 polymer ?
#
loop_
_entity_poly.entity_id
_entity_poly.type
_entity_poly.pdbx_seq_one_letter_code
_entity_poly.pdbx_strand_id
1 'polypeptide(L)'
;MTKPKLPKADDWQARDIADWNTTTYRSYLYDRHRELYGLDYVGAVKRDCGMISDMIKKTDKATVKAFIDACFDEYKPTPKYPTLNFYFMKTYMSERVLPKVQLRMKAERLFAESTPVEKTEDSKSLENIEW
;
A
#
# COMPACT_ATOMS: atom_id res chain seq x y z
N MET A 1 34.16 7.39 2.60
CA MET A 1 33.09 6.77 3.29
C MET A 1 32.10 6.11 2.37
N THR A 2 31.68 4.92 2.68
CA THR A 2 30.84 4.15 1.78
C THR A 2 29.39 4.32 2.15
N LYS A 3 28.54 4.49 1.16
CA LYS A 3 27.11 4.52 1.42
C LYS A 3 26.61 3.14 1.86
N PRO A 4 25.68 3.09 2.78
CA PRO A 4 25.06 1.82 3.10
C PRO A 4 24.36 1.26 1.86
N LYS A 5 24.42 -0.03 1.69
CA LYS A 5 23.69 -0.66 0.61
C LYS A 5 22.20 -0.66 0.92
N LEU A 6 21.38 -0.52 -0.11
CA LEU A 6 19.96 -0.75 0.06
C LEU A 6 19.73 -2.21 0.45
N PRO A 7 18.74 -2.48 1.31
CA PRO A 7 18.32 -3.86 1.54
C PRO A 7 17.97 -4.55 0.23
N LYS A 8 17.95 -5.86 0.23
CA LYS A 8 17.61 -6.62 -0.97
C LYS A 8 16.22 -6.24 -1.45
N ALA A 9 16.02 -6.31 -2.77
CA ALA A 9 14.74 -5.93 -3.35
C ALA A 9 13.57 -6.73 -2.79
N ASP A 10 13.81 -7.99 -2.41
CA ASP A 10 12.76 -8.83 -1.86
C ASP A 10 12.56 -8.67 -0.36
N ASP A 11 13.33 -7.77 0.27
CA ASP A 11 13.19 -7.50 1.70
C ASP A 11 12.36 -6.24 1.87
N TRP A 12 11.06 -6.38 1.67
CA TRP A 12 10.16 -5.23 1.72
C TRP A 12 10.11 -4.59 3.10
N GLN A 13 10.34 -5.39 4.15
CA GLN A 13 10.27 -4.87 5.51
C GLN A 13 11.42 -3.91 5.82
N ALA A 14 12.55 -4.13 5.18
CA ALA A 14 13.74 -3.30 5.43
C ALA A 14 13.83 -2.09 4.51
N ARG A 15 13.05 -2.03 3.43
CA ARG A 15 13.09 -0.92 2.48
C ARG A 15 12.01 0.10 2.75
N ASP A 16 12.37 1.38 2.67
CA ASP A 16 11.36 2.43 2.63
C ASP A 16 10.53 2.30 1.37
N ILE A 17 9.27 2.70 1.44
CA ILE A 17 8.38 2.59 0.29
C ILE A 17 8.94 3.28 -0.95
N ALA A 18 9.65 4.38 -0.77
CA ALA A 18 10.23 5.10 -1.90
C ALA A 18 11.26 4.27 -2.66
N ASP A 19 11.82 3.25 -2.03
CA ASP A 19 12.84 2.39 -2.63
C ASP A 19 12.26 1.06 -3.13
N TRP A 20 10.96 0.84 -3.01
CA TRP A 20 10.35 -0.40 -3.50
C TRP A 20 10.35 -0.42 -5.02
N ASN A 21 10.66 -1.59 -5.58
CA ASN A 21 10.49 -1.83 -7.01
C ASN A 21 9.51 -2.99 -7.19
N THR A 22 9.30 -3.45 -8.42
CA THR A 22 8.31 -4.49 -8.65
C THR A 22 8.65 -5.79 -7.93
N THR A 23 9.92 -6.10 -7.77
CA THR A 23 10.34 -7.27 -6.99
C THR A 23 9.93 -7.11 -5.53
N THR A 24 10.07 -5.92 -4.97
CA THR A 24 9.69 -5.65 -3.59
C THR A 24 8.17 -5.82 -3.40
N TYR A 25 7.37 -5.27 -4.33
CA TYR A 25 5.92 -5.45 -4.27
C TYR A 25 5.52 -6.91 -4.40
N ARG A 26 6.21 -7.65 -5.28
CA ARG A 26 5.91 -9.07 -5.44
C ARG A 26 6.20 -9.84 -4.16
N SER A 27 7.33 -9.55 -3.53
CA SER A 27 7.66 -10.16 -2.25
C SER A 27 6.63 -9.83 -1.18
N TYR A 28 6.18 -8.58 -1.14
CA TYR A 28 5.14 -8.15 -0.23
C TYR A 28 3.84 -8.92 -0.46
N LEU A 29 3.44 -9.08 -1.74
CA LEU A 29 2.25 -9.84 -2.08
C LEU A 29 2.36 -11.29 -1.61
N TYR A 30 3.52 -11.91 -1.82
CA TYR A 30 3.74 -13.28 -1.41
C TYR A 30 3.62 -13.43 0.10
N ASP A 31 4.25 -12.53 0.85
CA ASP A 31 4.25 -12.62 2.30
C ASP A 31 2.85 -12.37 2.88
N ARG A 32 2.15 -11.35 2.36
CA ARG A 32 0.80 -11.05 2.83
C ARG A 32 -0.16 -12.19 2.49
N HIS A 33 -0.02 -12.75 1.30
CA HIS A 33 -0.87 -13.86 0.87
C HIS A 33 -0.67 -15.06 1.79
N ARG A 34 0.58 -15.40 2.08
CA ARG A 34 0.87 -16.52 2.95
C ARG A 34 0.38 -16.25 4.38
N GLU A 35 0.54 -15.03 4.85
CA GLU A 35 0.11 -14.67 6.19
C GLU A 35 -1.40 -14.79 6.34
N LEU A 36 -2.15 -14.33 5.34
CA LEU A 36 -3.60 -14.29 5.41
C LEU A 36 -4.26 -15.62 5.08
N TYR A 37 -3.70 -16.36 4.12
CA TYR A 37 -4.34 -17.58 3.63
C TYR A 37 -3.59 -18.85 3.97
N GLY A 38 -2.35 -18.75 4.43
CA GLY A 38 -1.52 -19.92 4.72
C GLY A 38 -1.10 -20.67 3.48
N LEU A 39 -1.20 -20.06 2.30
CA LEU A 39 -0.91 -20.71 1.02
C LEU A 39 0.03 -19.84 0.21
N ASP A 40 0.74 -20.44 -0.73
CA ASP A 40 1.63 -19.71 -1.61
C ASP A 40 0.83 -18.90 -2.62
N TYR A 41 1.36 -17.72 -2.93
CA TYR A 41 0.75 -16.83 -3.91
C TYR A 41 0.79 -17.47 -5.30
N VAL A 42 -0.32 -17.36 -6.02
CA VAL A 42 -0.42 -17.88 -7.37
C VAL A 42 -0.69 -16.71 -8.33
N GLY A 43 0.25 -16.48 -9.23
CA GLY A 43 0.11 -15.43 -10.23
C GLY A 43 1.25 -15.51 -11.22
N ALA A 44 1.11 -14.80 -12.33
CA ALA A 44 2.12 -14.77 -13.38
C ALA A 44 3.08 -13.62 -13.11
N VAL A 45 4.34 -13.91 -12.85
CA VAL A 45 5.33 -12.93 -12.42
C VAL A 45 5.42 -11.74 -13.38
N LYS A 46 5.59 -12.01 -14.67
CA LYS A 46 5.74 -10.92 -15.64
C LYS A 46 4.49 -10.06 -15.73
N ARG A 47 3.33 -10.70 -15.74
CA ARG A 47 2.06 -9.97 -15.81
C ARG A 47 1.87 -9.10 -14.58
N ASP A 48 2.11 -9.67 -13.40
CA ASP A 48 1.91 -8.94 -12.16
C ASP A 48 2.88 -7.77 -12.06
N CYS A 49 4.14 -7.98 -12.38
CA CYS A 49 5.13 -6.89 -12.34
C CYS A 49 4.79 -5.79 -13.32
N GLY A 50 4.31 -6.14 -14.52
CA GLY A 50 3.89 -5.14 -15.50
C GLY A 50 2.72 -4.30 -15.01
N MET A 51 1.73 -4.95 -14.40
CA MET A 51 0.57 -4.24 -13.87
C MET A 51 0.94 -3.36 -12.68
N ILE A 52 1.82 -3.85 -11.81
CA ILE A 52 2.30 -3.07 -10.68
C ILE A 52 3.05 -1.83 -11.19
N SER A 53 3.95 -2.02 -12.16
CA SER A 53 4.69 -0.92 -12.74
C SER A 53 3.77 0.13 -13.34
N ASP A 54 2.75 -0.29 -14.08
CA ASP A 54 1.78 0.63 -14.66
C ASP A 54 1.03 1.41 -13.60
N MET A 55 0.61 0.75 -12.53
CA MET A 55 -0.13 1.43 -11.47
C MET A 55 0.76 2.43 -10.74
N ILE A 56 2.03 2.09 -10.52
CA ILE A 56 2.98 3.02 -9.93
C ILE A 56 3.10 4.28 -10.78
N LYS A 57 3.20 4.11 -12.10
CA LYS A 57 3.31 5.25 -13.02
C LYS A 57 2.08 6.13 -13.01
N LYS A 58 0.92 5.54 -12.85
CA LYS A 58 -0.34 6.28 -12.86
C LYS A 58 -0.65 6.90 -11.50
N THR A 59 -0.10 6.38 -10.44
CA THR A 59 -0.34 6.87 -9.09
C THR A 59 1.00 7.16 -8.42
N ASP A 60 1.37 6.37 -7.44
CA ASP A 60 2.70 6.42 -6.85
C ASP A 60 2.88 5.15 -6.01
N LYS A 61 4.10 4.98 -5.49
CA LYS A 61 4.45 3.76 -4.77
C LYS A 61 3.63 3.58 -3.49
N ALA A 62 3.43 4.64 -2.74
CA ALA A 62 2.67 4.54 -1.50
C ALA A 62 1.21 4.18 -1.78
N THR A 63 0.66 4.74 -2.85
CA THR A 63 -0.72 4.45 -3.24
C THR A 63 -0.88 2.99 -3.64
N VAL A 64 0.09 2.43 -4.38
CA VAL A 64 0.00 1.03 -4.78
C VAL A 64 0.03 0.10 -3.57
N LYS A 65 0.92 0.39 -2.60
CA LYS A 65 0.94 -0.42 -1.39
C LYS A 65 -0.38 -0.33 -0.63
N ALA A 66 -0.91 0.88 -0.47
CA ALA A 66 -2.17 1.06 0.23
C ALA A 66 -3.33 0.39 -0.52
N PHE A 67 -3.30 0.39 -1.85
CA PHE A 67 -4.29 -0.30 -2.66
C PHE A 67 -4.25 -1.81 -2.40
N ILE A 68 -3.05 -2.39 -2.40
CA ILE A 68 -2.90 -3.82 -2.12
C ILE A 68 -3.45 -4.15 -0.73
N ASP A 69 -3.10 -3.35 0.26
CA ASP A 69 -3.55 -3.58 1.63
C ASP A 69 -5.07 -3.50 1.73
N ALA A 70 -5.68 -2.50 1.09
CA ALA A 70 -7.13 -2.35 1.12
C ALA A 70 -7.83 -3.50 0.41
N CYS A 71 -7.25 -3.99 -0.69
CA CYS A 71 -7.83 -5.13 -1.39
C CYS A 71 -7.83 -6.38 -0.52
N PHE A 72 -6.72 -6.66 0.17
CA PHE A 72 -6.68 -7.80 1.07
C PHE A 72 -7.68 -7.64 2.21
N ASP A 73 -7.85 -6.43 2.72
CA ASP A 73 -8.80 -6.19 3.81
C ASP A 73 -10.24 -6.40 3.37
N GLU A 74 -10.58 -5.98 2.15
CA GLU A 74 -11.96 -6.05 1.67
C GLU A 74 -12.33 -7.39 1.07
N TYR A 75 -11.34 -8.13 0.56
CA TYR A 75 -11.65 -9.33 -0.19
C TYR A 75 -12.18 -10.43 0.71
N LYS A 76 -13.28 -11.04 0.29
CA LYS A 76 -13.84 -12.19 0.99
C LYS A 76 -13.67 -13.42 0.13
N PRO A 77 -12.91 -14.42 0.59
CA PRO A 77 -12.71 -15.64 -0.20
C PRO A 77 -14.04 -16.32 -0.54
N THR A 78 -14.09 -16.89 -1.73
CA THR A 78 -15.25 -17.66 -2.18
C THR A 78 -14.77 -19.05 -2.58
N PRO A 79 -15.68 -20.03 -2.70
CA PRO A 79 -15.24 -21.37 -3.13
C PRO A 79 -14.54 -21.37 -4.48
N LYS A 80 -14.96 -20.48 -5.39
CA LYS A 80 -14.34 -20.39 -6.70
C LYS A 80 -13.02 -19.62 -6.68
N TYR A 81 -12.93 -18.60 -5.82
CA TYR A 81 -11.75 -17.76 -5.71
C TYR A 81 -11.34 -17.66 -4.25
N PRO A 82 -10.71 -18.72 -3.73
CA PRO A 82 -10.42 -18.77 -2.29
C PRO A 82 -9.29 -17.85 -1.84
N THR A 83 -8.47 -17.36 -2.76
CA THR A 83 -7.38 -16.45 -2.44
C THR A 83 -7.37 -15.29 -3.44
N LEU A 84 -6.53 -14.29 -3.17
CA LEU A 84 -6.50 -13.07 -3.95
C LEU A 84 -5.12 -12.87 -4.57
N ASN A 85 -5.06 -12.42 -5.82
CA ASN A 85 -3.80 -12.05 -6.44
C ASN A 85 -3.92 -10.66 -7.06
N PHE A 86 -2.79 -10.11 -7.53
CA PHE A 86 -2.78 -8.74 -8.03
C PHE A 86 -3.61 -8.60 -9.31
N TYR A 87 -3.64 -9.62 -10.13
CA TYR A 87 -4.46 -9.58 -11.34
C TYR A 87 -5.93 -9.36 -10.99
N PHE A 88 -6.42 -10.09 -9.99
CA PHE A 88 -7.80 -9.94 -9.54
C PHE A 88 -8.03 -8.54 -8.97
N MET A 89 -7.09 -8.05 -8.15
CA MET A 89 -7.18 -6.71 -7.59
C MET A 89 -7.30 -5.66 -8.70
N LYS A 90 -6.41 -5.73 -9.67
CA LYS A 90 -6.37 -4.74 -10.75
C LYS A 90 -7.61 -4.84 -11.64
N THR A 91 -8.03 -6.06 -11.96
CA THR A 91 -9.10 -6.28 -12.92
C THR A 91 -10.48 -6.02 -12.31
N TYR A 92 -10.71 -6.47 -11.09
CA TYR A 92 -12.07 -6.48 -10.53
C TYR A 92 -12.26 -5.54 -9.35
N MET A 93 -11.19 -5.08 -8.71
CA MET A 93 -11.31 -4.29 -7.50
C MET A 93 -10.83 -2.85 -7.68
N SER A 94 -10.04 -2.56 -8.72
CA SER A 94 -9.41 -1.25 -8.81
C SER A 94 -10.42 -0.11 -8.95
N GLU A 95 -11.48 -0.30 -9.70
CA GLU A 95 -12.47 0.76 -9.88
C GLU A 95 -13.14 1.17 -8.57
N ARG A 96 -13.31 0.21 -7.68
CA ARG A 96 -13.96 0.48 -6.40
C ARG A 96 -12.97 0.88 -5.33
N VAL A 97 -11.86 0.17 -5.25
CA VAL A 97 -10.92 0.31 -4.14
C VAL A 97 -9.94 1.45 -4.33
N LEU A 98 -9.41 1.62 -5.56
CA LEU A 98 -8.38 2.63 -5.78
C LEU A 98 -8.86 4.05 -5.48
N PRO A 99 -10.05 4.48 -5.93
CA PRO A 99 -10.51 5.83 -5.57
C PRO A 99 -10.65 6.03 -4.07
N LYS A 100 -11.10 5.01 -3.35
CA LYS A 100 -11.22 5.12 -1.88
C LYS A 100 -9.86 5.33 -1.24
N VAL A 101 -8.87 4.58 -1.70
CA VAL A 101 -7.51 4.70 -1.19
C VAL A 101 -6.95 6.08 -1.49
N GLN A 102 -7.14 6.56 -2.72
CA GLN A 102 -6.63 7.86 -3.12
C GLN A 102 -7.26 8.99 -2.33
N LEU A 103 -8.56 8.91 -2.10
CA LEU A 103 -9.25 9.94 -1.30
C LEU A 103 -8.78 9.92 0.14
N ARG A 104 -8.61 8.73 0.71
CA ARG A 104 -8.13 8.62 2.09
C ARG A 104 -6.71 9.19 2.21
N MET A 105 -5.84 8.85 1.28
CA MET A 105 -4.47 9.35 1.33
C MET A 105 -4.39 10.85 1.12
N LYS A 106 -5.26 11.38 0.25
CA LYS A 106 -5.33 12.83 0.06
C LYS A 106 -5.79 13.50 1.33
N ALA A 107 -6.80 12.97 2.00
CA ALA A 107 -7.28 13.52 3.24
C ALA A 107 -6.21 13.48 4.34
N GLU A 108 -5.48 12.38 4.44
CA GLU A 108 -4.41 12.25 5.41
C GLU A 108 -3.30 13.25 5.15
N ARG A 109 -2.95 13.47 3.88
CA ARG A 109 -1.91 14.43 3.53
C ARG A 109 -2.34 15.85 3.85
N LEU A 110 -3.59 16.20 3.53
CA LEU A 110 -4.09 17.53 3.86
C LEU A 110 -4.15 17.76 5.35
N PHE A 111 -4.56 16.74 6.11
CA PHE A 111 -4.58 16.84 7.55
C PHE A 111 -3.18 17.04 8.09
N ALA A 112 -2.21 16.31 7.60
CA ALA A 112 -0.84 16.43 8.04
C ALA A 112 -0.27 17.82 7.73
N GLU A 113 -0.65 18.39 6.58
CA GLU A 113 -0.17 19.71 6.20
C GLU A 113 -0.77 20.81 7.05
N SER A 114 -2.00 20.62 7.54
CA SER A 114 -2.64 21.64 8.36
C SER A 114 -2.32 21.51 9.83
N THR A 115 -1.91 20.31 10.26
CA THR A 115 -1.67 20.07 11.66
C THR A 115 -0.51 20.82 12.26
N PRO A 116 0.61 20.97 11.58
CA PRO A 116 1.79 21.54 12.23
C PRO A 116 1.58 22.93 12.76
N VAL A 117 0.62 23.57 12.25
CA VAL A 117 0.41 24.92 12.67
C VAL A 117 -0.04 25.02 14.08
N GLU A 118 -0.79 24.09 14.51
CA GLU A 118 -1.19 24.09 15.79
C GLU A 118 -0.66 23.17 16.64
N LYS A 119 0.17 22.58 16.33
CA LYS A 119 0.70 21.71 17.15
C LYS A 119 1.15 22.24 18.30
N THR A 120 1.03 22.70 18.68
CA THR A 120 1.49 23.07 19.70
C THR A 120 0.73 23.82 20.50
N GLU A 121 0.33 23.88 20.43
CA GLU A 121 -0.27 24.13 21.01
C GLU A 121 -1.11 24.21 21.21
N ASP A 122 -1.46 24.12 21.08
CA ASP A 122 -2.33 24.02 21.32
C ASP A 122 -2.84 23.61 21.68
N SER A 123 -2.70 23.13 21.46
CA SER A 123 -3.38 22.53 21.84
C SER A 123 -3.59 22.76 22.93
N LYS A 124 -3.26 23.34 23.26
CA LYS A 124 -3.61 23.62 24.15
C LYS A 124 -4.34 24.42 24.31
N SER A 125 -4.51 24.90 24.08
CA SER A 125 -5.32 25.47 24.16
C SER A 125 -6.13 25.50 23.85
N LEU A 126 -6.19 25.05 23.38
CA LEU A 126 -7.06 24.83 23.14
C LEU A 126 -7.42 24.39 23.83
N GLU A 127 -6.91 24.17 24.09
CA GLU A 127 -7.29 23.78 24.60
C GLU A 127 -7.66 24.13 25.32
N ASN A 128 -7.47 24.55 25.48
CA ASN A 128 -8.02 24.90 26.09
C ASN A 128 -8.77 25.46 26.04
N ILE A 129 -8.98 25.64 25.43
CA ILE A 129 -9.84 26.00 25.26
C ILE A 129 -10.64 25.92 25.50
N GLU A 130 -10.86 25.82 25.65
CA GLU A 130 -11.69 25.69 25.79
C GLU A 130 -12.51 25.78 25.56
N TRP A 131 -12.59 25.61 25.16
CA TRP A 131 -13.50 25.54 24.77
C TRP A 131 -14.40 25.27 25.04
#